data_6f33c8f1fde977daa1e6371a4ec8ac3b
#
_entry.id   6f33c8f1fde977daa1e6371a4ec8ac3b
#
_cell.length_a   1.000
_cell.length_b   1.000
_cell.length_c   1.000
_cell.angle_alpha   90.00
_cell.angle_beta   90.00
_cell.angle_gamma   90.00
#
_symmetry.space_group_name_H-M   'P 1'
#
loop_
_entity.id
_entity.type
_entity.pdbx_description
1 polymer ?
#
loop_
_entity_poly.entity_id
_entity_poly.type
_entity_poly.pdbx_seq_one_letter_code
_entity_poly.pdbx_strand_id
1 'polypeptide(L)'
;IGLSYNTPKWSFSGDYKWIQWNKMESSQSIVSYANQNLLKLGLAYTLGNPYRTPIKLMLGAGTSNSYVVIKKNEPQNYYISTGAAFTLKNKNIYSFGAKYSDQTKVNTGMPREQSLSFYLNISFSERAYRGKLQ
;
A
#
# COMPACT_ATOMS: atom_id res chain seq x y z
N ILE A 1 -3.07 5.46 13.44
CA ILE A 1 -2.17 6.64 13.59
C ILE A 1 -1.28 6.65 12.37
N GLY A 2 -1.24 7.79 11.66
CA GLY A 2 -0.41 7.99 10.48
C GLY A 2 0.49 9.21 10.68
N LEU A 3 1.72 9.12 10.20
CA LEU A 3 2.70 10.20 10.17
C LEU A 3 3.19 10.36 8.73
N SER A 4 3.33 11.59 8.28
CA SER A 4 3.95 11.90 7.00
C SER A 4 4.87 13.09 7.12
N TYR A 5 6.01 13.00 6.45
CA TYR A 5 6.98 14.08 6.33
C TYR A 5 7.31 14.30 4.86
N ASN A 6 7.12 15.50 4.39
CA ASN A 6 7.27 15.83 2.98
C ASN A 6 8.24 17.00 2.79
N THR A 7 9.19 16.81 1.90
CA THR A 7 10.08 17.83 1.36
C THR A 7 9.90 17.90 -0.16
N PRO A 8 10.44 18.89 -0.86
CA PRO A 8 10.35 18.95 -2.33
C PRO A 8 10.91 17.73 -3.05
N LYS A 9 11.87 17.02 -2.45
CA LYS A 9 12.52 15.85 -3.04
C LYS A 9 12.15 14.53 -2.35
N TRP A 10 11.88 14.55 -1.05
CA TRP A 10 11.63 13.35 -0.26
C TRP A 10 10.25 13.37 0.37
N SER A 11 9.62 12.23 0.38
CA SER A 11 8.36 12.02 1.08
C SER A 11 8.44 10.71 1.85
N PHE A 12 8.22 10.79 3.16
CA PHE A 12 8.14 9.64 4.05
C PHE A 12 6.73 9.52 4.59
N SER A 13 6.22 8.32 4.66
CA SER A 13 4.92 8.04 5.27
C SER A 13 5.00 6.78 6.12
N GLY A 14 4.36 6.82 7.27
CA GLY A 14 4.19 5.66 8.12
C GLY A 14 2.77 5.63 8.64
N ASP A 15 2.13 4.48 8.58
CA ASP A 15 0.78 4.28 9.07
C ASP A 15 0.70 3.03 9.92
N TYR A 16 0.15 3.18 11.12
CA TYR A 16 -0.11 2.09 12.04
C TYR A 16 -1.59 2.06 12.38
N LYS A 17 -2.21 0.91 12.17
CA LYS A 17 -3.61 0.69 12.48
C LYS A 17 -3.76 -0.54 13.36
N TRP A 18 -4.49 -0.37 14.47
CA TRP A 18 -4.87 -1.44 15.37
C TRP A 18 -6.38 -1.61 15.35
N ILE A 19 -6.84 -2.83 15.14
CA ILE A 19 -8.25 -3.19 15.05
C ILE A 19 -8.52 -4.31 16.04
N GLN A 20 -9.49 -4.09 16.92
CA GLN A 20 -9.90 -5.07 17.93
C GLN A 20 -11.03 -5.95 17.37
N TRP A 21 -10.71 -7.20 17.11
CA TRP A 21 -11.68 -8.21 16.69
C TRP A 21 -12.01 -9.22 17.78
N ASN A 22 -11.25 -9.25 18.88
CA ASN A 22 -11.41 -10.21 19.98
C ASN A 22 -12.74 -10.09 20.73
N LYS A 23 -13.52 -9.04 20.47
CA LYS A 23 -14.86 -8.86 21.05
C LYS A 23 -15.97 -9.52 20.22
N MET A 24 -15.65 -10.10 19.08
CA MET A 24 -16.62 -10.82 18.26
C MET A 24 -16.71 -12.28 18.75
N GLU A 25 -17.88 -12.71 19.17
CA GLU A 25 -18.15 -14.11 19.50
C GLU A 25 -18.30 -14.90 18.21
N SER A 26 -17.52 -16.00 18.08
CA SER A 26 -17.71 -16.95 17.00
C SER A 26 -18.58 -18.11 17.46
N SER A 27 -19.58 -18.45 16.69
CA SER A 27 -20.45 -19.59 16.93
C SER A 27 -19.78 -20.95 16.70
N GLN A 28 -18.51 -20.96 16.25
CA GLN A 28 -17.74 -22.16 16.01
C GLN A 28 -16.51 -22.19 16.91
N SER A 29 -16.35 -23.24 17.67
CA SER A 29 -15.25 -23.43 18.65
C SER A 29 -13.84 -23.57 18.05
N ILE A 30 -13.71 -23.65 16.72
CA ILE A 30 -12.43 -23.84 16.02
C ILE A 30 -11.83 -22.51 15.52
N VAL A 31 -12.67 -21.46 15.42
CA VAL A 31 -12.25 -20.14 14.90
C VAL A 31 -12.31 -19.13 16.02
N SER A 32 -11.20 -18.48 16.32
CA SER A 32 -11.13 -17.35 17.23
C SER A 32 -10.65 -16.11 16.49
N TYR A 33 -11.04 -14.95 16.99
CA TYR A 33 -10.63 -13.68 16.42
C TYR A 33 -9.53 -13.04 17.27
N ALA A 34 -8.43 -12.66 16.63
CA ALA A 34 -7.35 -11.93 17.25
C ALA A 34 -7.35 -10.45 16.81
N ASN A 35 -6.76 -9.60 17.62
CA ASN A 35 -6.58 -8.20 17.24
C ASN A 35 -5.65 -8.09 16.04
N GLN A 36 -6.02 -7.25 15.07
CA GLN A 36 -5.25 -7.04 13.86
C GLN A 36 -4.37 -5.80 13.99
N ASN A 37 -3.09 -5.97 13.72
CA ASN A 37 -2.11 -4.91 13.61
C ASN A 37 -1.69 -4.75 12.15
N LEU A 38 -1.74 -3.52 11.65
CA LEU A 38 -1.26 -3.17 10.31
C LEU A 38 -0.20 -2.10 10.45
N LEU A 39 0.98 -2.35 9.90
CA LEU A 39 2.06 -1.37 9.77
C LEU A 39 2.35 -1.18 8.28
N LYS A 40 2.38 0.07 7.85
CA LYS A 40 2.73 0.44 6.47
C LYS A 40 3.76 1.55 6.50
N LEU A 41 4.78 1.41 5.69
CA LEU A 41 5.85 2.39 5.52
C LEU A 41 5.98 2.72 4.04
N GLY A 42 6.17 3.98 3.73
CA GLY A 42 6.35 4.47 2.37
C GLY A 42 7.47 5.50 2.29
N LEU A 43 8.23 5.42 1.22
CA LEU A 43 9.28 6.34 0.86
C LEU A 43 9.09 6.74 -0.60
N ALA A 44 9.14 8.02 -0.90
CA ALA A 44 9.19 8.50 -2.27
C ALA A 44 10.30 9.51 -2.45
N TYR A 45 10.96 9.43 -3.59
CA TYR A 45 12.01 10.35 -3.99
C TYR A 45 11.69 10.97 -5.34
N THR A 46 11.77 12.28 -5.43
CA THR A 46 11.47 13.05 -6.65
C THR A 46 12.78 13.47 -7.33
N LEU A 47 12.98 12.96 -8.53
CA LEU A 47 14.08 13.28 -9.43
C LEU A 47 13.67 14.41 -10.38
N GLY A 48 14.63 15.26 -10.72
CA GLY A 48 14.41 16.38 -11.64
C GLY A 48 13.78 17.59 -10.98
N ASN A 49 13.23 18.47 -11.81
CA ASN A 49 12.55 19.67 -11.32
C ASN A 49 11.11 19.33 -10.88
N PRO A 50 10.78 19.44 -9.57
CA PRO A 50 9.47 19.08 -9.05
C PRO A 50 8.31 19.88 -9.66
N TYR A 51 8.58 21.01 -10.30
CA TYR A 51 7.57 21.90 -10.88
C TYR A 51 7.36 21.72 -12.40
N ARG A 52 8.18 20.94 -13.08
CA ARG A 52 8.07 20.73 -14.53
C ARG A 52 7.69 19.29 -14.90
N THR A 53 8.68 18.42 -14.91
CA THR A 53 8.52 17.01 -15.31
C THR A 53 9.18 16.10 -14.28
N PRO A 54 8.61 16.02 -13.05
CA PRO A 54 9.20 15.19 -12.01
C PRO A 54 9.09 13.69 -12.35
N ILE A 55 10.13 12.97 -12.00
CA ILE A 55 10.11 11.51 -11.92
C ILE A 55 10.06 11.17 -10.45
N LYS A 56 9.04 10.47 -10.02
CA LYS A 56 8.89 10.04 -8.64
C LYS A 56 9.17 8.54 -8.53
N LEU A 57 10.17 8.18 -7.76
CA LEU A 57 10.45 6.79 -7.37
C LEU A 57 9.78 6.52 -6.03
N MET A 58 9.16 5.37 -5.89
CA MET A 58 8.39 4.99 -4.70
C MET A 58 8.80 3.61 -4.22
N LEU A 59 8.97 3.49 -2.91
CA LEU A 59 9.19 2.24 -2.21
C LEU A 59 8.17 2.14 -1.08
N GLY A 60 7.63 0.95 -0.88
CA GLY A 60 6.69 0.70 0.20
C GLY A 60 6.93 -0.67 0.82
N ALA A 61 6.70 -0.76 2.10
CA ALA A 61 6.70 -2.01 2.83
C ALA A 61 5.58 -2.01 3.86
N GLY A 62 5.09 -3.18 4.17
CA GLY A 62 4.10 -3.29 5.22
C GLY A 62 3.94 -4.72 5.71
N THR A 63 3.38 -4.81 6.91
CA THR A 63 3.07 -6.09 7.53
C THR A 63 1.69 -6.01 8.19
N SER A 64 1.00 -7.13 8.19
CA SER A 64 -0.27 -7.29 8.90
C SER A 64 -0.38 -8.71 9.43
N ASN A 65 -0.90 -8.86 10.64
CA ASN A 65 -1.36 -10.17 11.10
C ASN A 65 -2.82 -10.41 10.67
N SER A 66 -3.17 -11.69 10.53
CA SER A 66 -4.56 -12.07 10.28
C SER A 66 -5.40 -11.87 11.54
N TYR A 67 -6.64 -11.41 11.38
CA TYR A 67 -7.63 -11.35 12.48
C TYR A 67 -8.29 -12.71 12.75
N VAL A 68 -8.15 -13.66 11.83
CA VAL A 68 -8.69 -15.02 11.96
C VAL A 68 -7.58 -15.95 12.44
N VAL A 69 -7.79 -16.55 13.60
CA VAL A 69 -6.90 -17.55 14.19
C VAL A 69 -7.54 -18.92 14.01
N ILE A 70 -6.88 -19.79 13.25
CA ILE A 70 -7.30 -21.17 13.05
C ILE A 70 -6.32 -22.09 13.76
N LYS A 71 -6.78 -22.90 14.70
CA LYS A 71 -5.95 -23.86 15.47
C LYS A 71 -4.72 -23.19 16.13
N LYS A 72 -4.90 -22.04 16.77
CA LYS A 72 -3.85 -21.25 17.45
C LYS A 72 -2.76 -20.68 16.54
N ASN A 73 -2.99 -20.58 15.22
CA ASN A 73 -2.06 -19.97 14.30
C ASN A 73 -2.55 -18.60 13.85
N GLU A 74 -1.67 -17.63 13.93
CA GLU A 74 -1.87 -16.26 13.43
C GLU A 74 -1.00 -16.06 12.18
N PRO A 75 -1.52 -16.21 10.96
CA PRO A 75 -0.77 -15.93 9.75
C PRO A 75 -0.34 -14.48 9.72
N GLN A 76 0.91 -14.22 9.35
CA GLN A 76 1.43 -12.89 9.14
C GLN A 76 1.68 -12.66 7.65
N ASN A 77 1.15 -11.56 7.15
CA ASN A 77 1.37 -11.11 5.78
C ASN A 77 2.37 -9.96 5.78
N TYR A 78 3.34 -10.00 4.90
CA TYR A 78 4.20 -8.88 4.62
C TYR A 78 4.23 -8.59 3.11
N TYR A 79 4.49 -7.36 2.75
CA TYR A 79 4.67 -6.97 1.37
C TYR A 79 5.77 -5.94 1.22
N ILE A 80 6.37 -5.98 0.05
CA ILE A 80 7.28 -4.94 -0.44
C ILE A 80 6.75 -4.49 -1.80
N SER A 81 6.77 -3.20 -2.04
CA SER A 81 6.36 -2.60 -3.31
C SER A 81 7.38 -1.59 -3.78
N THR A 82 7.51 -1.50 -5.07
CA THR A 82 8.32 -0.47 -5.74
C THR A 82 7.54 0.09 -6.92
N GLY A 83 7.79 1.34 -7.24
CA GLY A 83 7.13 1.97 -8.36
C GLY A 83 7.83 3.23 -8.82
N ALA A 84 7.46 3.67 -10.01
CA ALA A 84 7.88 4.93 -10.56
C ALA A 84 6.70 5.65 -11.21
N ALA A 85 6.69 6.97 -11.11
CA ALA A 85 5.70 7.83 -11.76
C ALA A 85 6.42 8.93 -12.53
N PHE A 86 5.96 9.16 -13.76
CA PHE A 86 6.50 10.19 -14.66
C PHE A 86 5.41 11.20 -14.96
N THR A 87 5.70 12.46 -14.76
CA THR A 87 4.82 13.55 -15.16
C THR A 87 5.33 14.16 -16.45
N LEU A 88 4.51 14.15 -17.50
CA LEU A 88 4.85 14.73 -18.79
C LEU A 88 4.50 16.24 -18.83
N LYS A 89 5.01 16.94 -19.85
CA LYS A 89 4.77 18.38 -20.06
C LYS A 89 3.28 18.75 -20.18
N ASN A 90 2.45 17.84 -20.69
CA ASN A 90 1.00 17.97 -20.78
C ASN A 90 0.26 17.67 -19.45
N LYS A 91 1.00 17.52 -18.34
CA LYS A 91 0.50 17.15 -17.00
C LYS A 91 -0.12 15.75 -16.88
N ASN A 92 -0.02 14.92 -17.91
CA ASN A 92 -0.38 13.51 -17.78
C ASN A 92 0.65 12.78 -16.91
N ILE A 93 0.17 11.88 -16.06
CA ILE A 93 0.99 11.10 -15.15
C ILE A 93 0.88 9.64 -15.56
N TYR A 94 2.01 9.02 -15.77
CA TYR A 94 2.16 7.58 -15.99
C TYR A 94 2.84 6.98 -14.79
N SER A 95 2.25 5.99 -14.18
CA SER A 95 2.86 5.29 -13.07
C SER A 95 2.80 3.78 -13.28
N PHE A 96 3.87 3.10 -12.93
CA PHE A 96 3.94 1.66 -12.93
C PHE A 96 4.66 1.18 -11.66
N GLY A 97 4.40 -0.05 -11.31
CA GLY A 97 5.08 -0.64 -10.17
C GLY A 97 4.79 -2.11 -10.02
N ALA A 98 5.47 -2.68 -9.04
CA ALA A 98 5.35 -4.06 -8.66
C ALA A 98 5.18 -4.16 -7.15
N LYS A 99 4.40 -5.14 -6.71
CA LYS A 99 4.20 -5.49 -5.32
C LYS A 99 4.40 -6.99 -5.17
N TYR A 100 5.29 -7.38 -4.28
CA TYR A 100 5.44 -8.74 -3.80
C TYR A 100 4.83 -8.87 -2.42
N SER A 101 4.04 -9.89 -2.19
CA SER A 101 3.51 -10.23 -0.87
C SER A 101 3.68 -11.71 -0.59
N ASP A 102 3.96 -12.01 0.66
CA ASP A 102 4.15 -13.37 1.15
C ASP A 102 3.49 -13.53 2.52
N GLN A 103 2.99 -14.71 2.78
CA GLN A 103 2.37 -15.08 4.03
C GLN A 103 3.30 -16.00 4.82
N THR A 104 3.66 -15.59 6.02
CA THR A 104 4.50 -16.37 6.94
C THR A 104 3.71 -16.95 8.11
N LYS A 105 4.32 -17.86 8.86
CA LYS A 105 3.70 -18.56 10.00
C LYS A 105 2.47 -19.37 9.62
N VAL A 106 2.52 -20.01 8.47
CA VAL A 106 1.51 -20.97 8.04
C VAL A 106 1.89 -22.35 8.55
N ASN A 107 0.96 -23.04 9.22
CA ASN A 107 1.21 -24.38 9.76
C ASN A 107 1.25 -25.43 8.65
N THR A 108 1.92 -26.53 8.94
CA THR A 108 1.94 -27.73 8.07
C THR A 108 0.51 -28.15 7.73
N GLY A 109 0.12 -28.00 6.47
CA GLY A 109 -1.24 -28.30 5.98
C GLY A 109 -2.08 -27.08 5.56
N MET A 110 -1.61 -25.84 5.77
CA MET A 110 -2.22 -24.65 5.18
C MET A 110 -1.44 -24.18 3.95
N PRO A 111 -2.09 -23.76 2.86
CA PRO A 111 -1.42 -23.21 1.70
C PRO A 111 -0.73 -21.88 2.08
N ARG A 112 0.55 -21.76 1.73
CA ARG A 112 1.28 -20.50 1.81
C ARG A 112 0.95 -19.69 0.57
N GLU A 113 0.44 -18.49 0.77
CA GLU A 113 0.14 -17.59 -0.32
C GLU A 113 1.31 -16.65 -0.61
N GLN A 114 1.78 -16.70 -1.85
CA GLN A 114 2.75 -15.75 -2.39
C GLN A 114 2.13 -15.10 -3.61
N SER A 115 2.23 -13.80 -3.71
CA SER A 115 1.72 -13.09 -4.88
C SER A 115 2.70 -12.04 -5.36
N LEU A 116 2.81 -11.92 -6.68
CA LEU A 116 3.52 -10.86 -7.37
C LEU A 116 2.52 -10.13 -8.25
N SER A 117 2.32 -8.86 -7.99
CA SER A 117 1.36 -8.02 -8.70
C SER A 117 2.08 -6.88 -9.41
N PHE A 118 1.67 -6.60 -10.64
CA PHE A 118 2.13 -5.44 -11.40
C PHE A 118 0.96 -4.49 -11.60
N TYR A 119 1.21 -3.19 -11.57
CA TYR A 119 0.21 -2.19 -11.85
C TYR A 119 0.73 -1.15 -12.82
N LEU A 120 -0.15 -0.69 -13.68
CA LEU A 120 0.02 0.44 -14.57
C LEU A 120 -1.16 1.39 -14.37
N ASN A 121 -0.87 2.65 -14.14
CA ASN A 121 -1.88 3.68 -14.02
C ASN A 121 -1.54 4.86 -14.93
N ILE A 122 -2.54 5.37 -15.65
CA ILE A 122 -2.43 6.51 -16.54
C ILE A 122 -3.46 7.53 -16.09
N SER A 123 -3.02 8.71 -15.71
CA SER A 123 -3.87 9.83 -15.32
C SER A 123 -3.76 10.95 -16.34
N PHE A 124 -4.89 11.33 -16.91
CA PHE A 124 -5.00 12.42 -17.87
C PHE A 124 -5.50 13.67 -17.15
N SER A 125 -4.86 14.80 -17.44
CA SER A 125 -5.31 16.12 -16.97
C SER A 125 -5.90 16.89 -18.12
N GLU A 126 -7.20 17.02 -18.16
CA GLU A 126 -7.88 17.93 -19.10
C GLU A 126 -8.02 19.33 -18.51
N ARG A 127 -7.71 20.35 -19.31
CA ARG A 127 -8.09 21.72 -19.00
C ARG A 127 -9.54 21.92 -19.47
N ALA A 128 -10.46 22.03 -18.52
CA ALA A 128 -11.79 22.53 -18.85
C ALA A 128 -11.67 23.97 -19.36
N TYR A 129 -11.84 24.18 -20.65
CA TYR A 129 -12.04 25.52 -21.22
C TYR A 129 -13.41 26.01 -20.74
N ARG A 130 -13.44 26.90 -19.78
CA ARG A 130 -14.62 27.75 -19.58
C ARG A 130 -14.75 28.62 -20.82
N GLY A 131 -15.65 28.25 -21.73
CA GLY A 131 -16.09 29.15 -22.80
C GLY A 131 -16.58 30.43 -22.13
N LYS A 132 -15.99 31.56 -22.46
CA LYS A 132 -16.59 32.88 -22.15
C LYS A 132 -17.94 32.86 -22.86
N LEU A 133 -19.02 32.81 -22.10
CA LEU A 133 -20.34 33.22 -22.57
C LEU A 133 -20.23 34.70 -22.87
N GLN A 134 -20.25 35.04 -24.15
CA GLN A 134 -20.46 36.40 -24.63
C GLN A 134 -21.95 36.71 -24.50
#